data_e3893263e2478ed643f90366f32285f3
#
_entry.id   e3893263e2478ed643f90366f32285f3
#
_cell.length_a   1.000
_cell.length_b   1.000
_cell.length_c   1.000
_cell.angle_alpha   90.00
_cell.angle_beta   90.00
_cell.angle_gamma   90.00
#
_symmetry.space_group_name_H-M   'P 1'
#
loop_
_entity.id
_entity.type
_entity.pdbx_description
1 polymer ?
#
loop_
_entity_poly.entity_id
_entity_poly.type
_entity_poly.pdbx_seq_one_letter_code
_entity_poly.pdbx_strand_id
1 'polypeptide(L)' 'MARSRFGRALARVLRRHRLARGLSQEALAEAAGVHRNYVGLVERGELAPTAENAKRIADALKTPLATIISEAEKS' A
#
# COMPACT_ATOMS: atom_id res chain seq x y z
N MET A 1 2.04 -3.08 14.33
CA MET A 1 3.38 -2.73 13.94
C MET A 1 3.67 -3.20 12.54
N ALA A 2 4.17 -2.32 11.70
CA ALA A 2 4.44 -2.67 10.32
C ALA A 2 5.75 -3.42 10.16
N ARG A 3 6.40 -3.83 11.28
CA ARG A 3 7.69 -4.51 11.21
C ARG A 3 7.58 -6.03 11.13
N SER A 4 6.37 -6.57 11.13
CA SER A 4 6.18 -8.01 10.92
C SER A 4 6.58 -8.38 9.49
N ARG A 5 6.83 -9.68 9.28
CA ARG A 5 7.14 -10.16 7.93
C ARG A 5 6.04 -9.78 6.95
N PHE A 6 4.78 -10.00 7.36
CA PHE A 6 3.66 -9.68 6.50
C PHE A 6 3.59 -8.17 6.23
N GLY A 7 3.81 -7.34 7.25
CA GLY A 7 3.78 -5.90 7.08
C GLY A 7 4.83 -5.41 6.10
N ARG A 8 6.04 -5.98 6.17
CA ARG A 8 7.10 -5.62 5.24
C ARG A 8 6.77 -6.08 3.83
N ALA A 9 6.20 -7.28 3.70
CA ALA A 9 5.80 -7.79 2.39
C ALA A 9 4.69 -6.93 1.80
N LEU A 10 3.72 -6.53 2.62
CA LEU A 10 2.63 -5.67 2.17
C LEU A 10 3.17 -4.33 1.66
N ALA A 11 4.13 -3.76 2.39
CA ALA A 11 4.74 -2.51 1.97
C ALA A 11 5.40 -2.65 0.59
N ARG A 12 6.12 -3.75 0.36
CA ARG A 12 6.77 -4.00 -0.93
C ARG A 12 5.76 -4.20 -2.05
N VAL A 13 4.69 -4.93 -1.76
CA VAL A 13 3.65 -5.20 -2.77
C VAL A 13 2.96 -3.91 -3.17
N LEU A 14 2.60 -3.07 -2.19
CA LEU A 14 1.97 -1.80 -2.49
C LEU A 14 2.88 -0.91 -3.33
N ARG A 15 4.15 -0.85 -2.98
CA ARG A 15 5.10 -0.05 -3.74
C ARG A 15 5.23 -0.56 -5.18
N ARG A 16 5.30 -1.88 -5.35
CA ARG A 16 5.43 -2.46 -6.70
C ARG A 16 4.24 -2.09 -7.56
N HIS A 17 3.03 -2.20 -7.01
CA HIS A 17 1.83 -1.84 -7.77
C HIS A 17 1.80 -0.34 -8.07
N ARG A 18 2.23 0.49 -7.12
CA ARG A 18 2.26 1.93 -7.34
C ARG A 18 3.20 2.28 -8.50
N LEU A 19 4.41 1.72 -8.47
CA LEU A 19 5.39 1.99 -9.52
C LEU A 19 4.92 1.48 -10.88
N ALA A 20 4.25 0.32 -10.89
CA ALA A 20 3.71 -0.22 -12.14
C ALA A 20 2.65 0.69 -12.75
N ARG A 21 1.98 1.50 -11.91
CA ARG A 21 1.00 2.47 -12.38
C ARG A 21 1.62 3.83 -12.70
N GLY A 22 2.92 3.99 -12.49
CA GLY A 22 3.58 5.25 -12.74
C GLY A 22 3.19 6.37 -11.79
N LEU A 23 2.72 6.03 -10.59
CA LEU A 23 2.26 7.02 -9.62
C LEU A 23 3.34 7.35 -8.60
N SER A 24 3.44 8.65 -8.27
CA SER A 24 4.23 9.04 -7.11
C SER A 24 3.49 8.67 -5.84
N GLN A 25 4.21 8.70 -4.71
CA GLN A 25 3.57 8.45 -3.42
C GLN A 25 2.48 9.47 -3.15
N GLU A 26 2.73 10.73 -3.49
CA GLU A 26 1.74 11.79 -3.26
C GLU A 26 0.52 11.61 -4.17
N ALA A 27 0.74 11.24 -5.42
CA ALA A 27 -0.36 11.03 -6.35
C ALA A 27 -1.24 9.87 -5.89
N LEU A 28 -0.63 8.79 -5.40
CA LEU A 28 -1.40 7.67 -4.89
C LEU A 28 -2.18 8.07 -3.65
N ALA A 29 -1.55 8.83 -2.74
CA ALA A 29 -2.23 9.28 -1.53
C ALA A 29 -3.45 10.12 -1.89
N GLU A 30 -3.31 11.03 -2.84
CA GLU A 30 -4.42 11.86 -3.27
C GLU A 30 -5.54 11.02 -3.86
N ALA A 31 -5.21 10.08 -4.73
CA ALA A 31 -6.21 9.22 -5.35
C ALA A 31 -6.91 8.34 -4.33
N ALA A 32 -6.20 7.94 -3.28
CA ALA A 32 -6.75 7.07 -2.24
C ALA A 32 -7.50 7.85 -1.16
N GLY A 33 -7.37 9.17 -1.14
CA GLY A 33 -8.02 9.99 -0.12
C GLY A 33 -7.37 9.86 1.24
N VAL A 34 -6.06 9.65 1.29
CA VAL A 34 -5.31 9.59 2.55
C VAL A 34 -4.30 10.74 2.58
N HIS A 35 -3.74 10.99 3.76
CA HIS A 35 -2.77 12.07 3.93
C HIS A 35 -1.58 11.85 3.00
N ARG A 36 -1.03 12.94 2.46
CA ARG A 36 0.03 12.88 1.46
C ARG A 36 1.28 12.12 1.92
N ASN A 37 1.54 12.07 3.23
CA ASN A 37 2.70 11.35 3.75
C ASN A 37 2.41 9.89 4.06
N TYR A 38 1.16 9.48 3.99
CA TYR A 38 0.71 8.17 4.45
C TYR A 38 1.35 7.04 3.65
N VAL A 39 1.35 7.17 2.32
CA VAL A 39 1.88 6.12 1.45
C VAL A 39 3.35 5.89 1.73
N GLY A 40 4.13 6.96 1.89
CA GLY A 40 5.55 6.84 2.21
C GLY A 40 5.79 6.13 3.53
N LEU A 41 5.00 6.46 4.55
CA LEU A 41 5.12 5.79 5.85
C LEU A 41 4.83 4.30 5.75
N VAL A 42 3.80 3.93 4.99
CA VAL A 42 3.45 2.53 4.79
C VAL A 42 4.57 1.81 4.02
N GLU A 43 5.06 2.42 2.96
CA GLU A 43 6.07 1.77 2.12
C GLU A 43 7.41 1.59 2.83
N ARG A 44 7.72 2.46 3.80
CA ARG A 44 8.93 2.31 4.59
C ARG A 44 8.76 1.34 5.76
N GLY A 45 7.55 0.81 5.93
CA GLY A 45 7.28 -0.11 7.02
C GLY A 45 7.17 0.59 8.38
N GLU A 46 6.98 1.91 8.38
CA GLU A 46 6.87 2.68 9.62
C GLU A 46 5.43 2.72 10.13
N LEU A 47 4.48 2.37 9.28
CA LEU A 47 3.07 2.44 9.64
C LEU A 47 2.34 1.31 8.91
N ALA A 48 1.60 0.51 9.68
CA ALA A 48 0.73 -0.49 9.09
C ALA A 48 -0.60 0.18 8.74
N PRO A 49 -1.09 0.02 7.51
CA PRO A 49 -2.35 0.64 7.14
C PRO A 49 -3.52 -0.04 7.85
N THR A 50 -4.54 0.74 8.17
CA THR A 50 -5.82 0.16 8.60
C THR A 50 -6.42 -0.60 7.43
N ALA A 51 -7.35 -1.52 7.72
CA ALA A 51 -8.02 -2.26 6.65
C ALA A 51 -8.72 -1.30 5.69
N GLU A 52 -9.36 -0.25 6.23
CA GLU A 52 -10.05 0.71 5.39
C GLU A 52 -9.07 1.46 4.49
N ASN A 53 -7.95 1.90 5.02
CA ASN A 53 -6.99 2.64 4.22
C ASN A 53 -6.30 1.75 3.21
N ALA A 54 -6.07 0.47 3.56
CA ALA A 54 -5.54 -0.49 2.61
C ALA A 54 -6.50 -0.66 1.42
N LYS A 55 -7.80 -0.71 1.72
CA LYS A 55 -8.82 -0.82 0.67
C LYS A 55 -8.82 0.42 -0.22
N ARG A 56 -8.72 1.62 0.38
CA ARG A 56 -8.66 2.86 -0.39
C ARG A 56 -7.46 2.89 -1.32
N ILE A 57 -6.32 2.44 -0.83
CA ILE A 57 -5.10 2.40 -1.63
C ILE A 57 -5.25 1.39 -2.76
N ALA A 58 -5.79 0.19 -2.46
CA ALA A 58 -6.00 -0.83 -3.48
C ALA A 58 -6.94 -0.32 -4.57
N ASP A 59 -8.02 0.35 -4.18
CA ASP A 59 -8.97 0.91 -5.15
C ASP A 59 -8.28 1.96 -6.04
N ALA A 60 -7.44 2.80 -5.46
CA ALA A 60 -6.70 3.79 -6.22
C ALA A 60 -5.71 3.14 -7.19
N LEU A 61 -5.20 1.97 -6.83
CA LEU A 61 -4.30 1.18 -7.67
C LEU A 61 -5.06 0.34 -8.69
N LYS A 62 -6.39 0.38 -8.67
CA LYS A 62 -7.23 -0.42 -9.58
C LYS A 62 -6.94 -1.91 -9.44
N THR A 63 -6.62 -2.35 -8.23
CA THR A 63 -6.26 -3.72 -7.93
C THR A 63 -7.09 -4.18 -6.74
N PRO A 64 -7.72 -5.37 -6.81
CA PRO A 64 -8.48 -5.86 -5.66
C PRO A 64 -7.59 -5.99 -4.42
N LEU A 65 -8.10 -5.58 -3.27
CA LEU A 65 -7.34 -5.72 -2.03
C LEU A 65 -6.96 -7.17 -1.79
N ALA A 66 -7.85 -8.11 -2.13
CA ALA A 66 -7.56 -9.53 -1.96
C ALA A 66 -6.31 -9.95 -2.74
N THR A 67 -6.10 -9.39 -3.93
CA THR A 67 -4.92 -9.68 -4.72
C THR A 67 -3.66 -9.18 -4.02
N ILE A 68 -3.71 -7.95 -3.51
CA ILE A 68 -2.57 -7.37 -2.80
C ILE A 68 -2.23 -8.19 -1.55
N ILE A 69 -3.24 -8.56 -0.78
CA ILE A 69 -3.04 -9.37 0.43
C ILE A 69 -2.47 -10.73 0.07
N SER A 70 -3.02 -11.36 -0.97
CA SER A 70 -2.54 -12.67 -1.41
C SER A 70 -1.07 -12.63 -1.82
N GLU A 71 -0.68 -11.58 -2.56
CA GLU A 71 0.72 -11.44 -2.97
C GLU A 71 1.62 -11.22 -1.77
N ALA A 72 1.17 -10.43 -0.80
CA ALA A 72 1.95 -10.21 0.41
C ALA A 72 2.12 -11.49 1.21
N GLU A 73 1.09 -12.33 1.24
CA GLU A 73 1.16 -13.59 1.98
C GLU A 73 2.12 -14.58 1.34
N LYS A 74 2.32 -14.49 0.03
CA LYS A 74 3.20 -15.40 -0.70
C LYS A 74 4.65 -14.93 -0.71
N SER A 75 4.90 -13.73 -0.26
CA SER A 75 6.25 -13.15 -0.29
C SER A 75 7.18 -13.75 0.75
#